data_813e25fad3202a596a5ce018ebd18a5f
#
_entry.id   813e25fad3202a596a5ce018ebd18a5f
#
_cell.length_a   1.000
_cell.length_b   1.000
_cell.length_c   1.000
_cell.angle_alpha   90.00
_cell.angle_beta   90.00
_cell.angle_gamma   90.00
#
_symmetry.space_group_name_H-M   'P 1'
#
loop_
_entity.id
_entity.type
_entity.pdbx_description
1 polymer ?
#
loop_
_entity_poly.entity_id
_entity_poly.type
_entity_poly.pdbx_seq_one_letter_code
_entity_poly.pdbx_strand_id
1 'polypeptide(L)'
;MIALDTNILARFYVDDPGDPEAEQQRPVAFEVVARSPSLFVPLTVILELEWVLRAFYRFDAARVIQVMEHLLGLPNVNVEEAGRIAQALLLLGQGMDFADALHLSGSGHCEALYTFDDRRFARRARRLDLSPKVVIPRAT
;
A
#
# COMPACT_ATOMS: atom_id res chain seq x y z
N MET A 1 -15.97 -11.95 -10.82
CA MET A 1 -14.99 -11.23 -9.96
C MET A 1 -15.53 -9.83 -9.67
N ILE A 2 -15.45 -9.41 -8.42
CA ILE A 2 -15.95 -8.10 -7.97
C ILE A 2 -14.76 -7.29 -7.46
N ALA A 3 -14.64 -6.06 -7.96
CA ALA A 3 -13.60 -5.15 -7.48
C ALA A 3 -14.05 -4.45 -6.20
N LEU A 4 -13.10 -4.21 -5.31
CA LEU A 4 -13.34 -3.53 -4.04
C LEU A 4 -12.77 -2.12 -4.06
N ASP A 5 -13.55 -1.17 -3.52
CA ASP A 5 -13.07 0.18 -3.23
C ASP A 5 -12.38 0.21 -1.86
N THR A 6 -11.65 1.26 -1.62
CA THR A 6 -10.85 1.44 -0.40
C THR A 6 -11.72 1.36 0.87
N ASN A 7 -12.90 1.95 0.86
CA ASN A 7 -13.74 1.98 2.06
C ASN A 7 -14.23 0.60 2.49
N ILE A 8 -14.43 -0.34 1.56
CA ILE A 8 -14.76 -1.72 1.93
C ILE A 8 -13.62 -2.32 2.76
N LEU A 9 -12.39 -2.16 2.30
CA LEU A 9 -11.22 -2.70 2.99
C LEU A 9 -10.96 -1.97 4.31
N ALA A 10 -11.14 -0.66 4.35
CA ALA A 10 -10.99 0.10 5.59
C ALA A 10 -12.00 -0.37 6.65
N ARG A 11 -13.25 -0.58 6.27
CA ARG A 11 -14.26 -1.09 7.20
C ARG A 11 -13.96 -2.53 7.64
N PHE A 12 -13.37 -3.31 6.76
CA PHE A 12 -12.99 -4.69 7.10
C PHE A 12 -11.84 -4.71 8.12
N TYR A 13 -10.81 -3.88 7.92
CA TYR A 13 -9.60 -3.94 8.73
C TYR A 13 -9.62 -3.06 9.98
N VAL A 14 -10.46 -2.02 10.02
CA VAL A 14 -10.45 -1.06 11.13
C VAL A 14 -11.75 -1.11 11.90
N ASP A 15 -11.65 -1.30 13.21
CA ASP A 15 -12.78 -1.12 14.12
C ASP A 15 -12.87 0.35 14.52
N ASP A 16 -14.00 0.99 14.18
CA ASP A 16 -14.23 2.40 14.47
C ASP A 16 -15.55 2.56 15.23
N PRO A 17 -15.57 2.21 16.53
CA PRO A 17 -16.82 2.17 17.31
C PRO A 17 -17.44 3.53 17.55
N GLY A 18 -16.71 4.62 17.33
CA GLY A 18 -17.24 5.97 17.48
C GLY A 18 -18.00 6.49 16.26
N ASP A 19 -17.98 5.77 15.15
CA ASP A 19 -18.62 6.17 13.89
C ASP A 19 -19.80 5.25 13.59
N PRO A 20 -21.06 5.76 13.68
CA PRO A 20 -22.23 4.93 13.42
C PRO A 20 -22.27 4.35 11.99
N GLU A 21 -21.79 5.08 11.01
CA GLU A 21 -21.74 4.59 9.63
C GLU A 21 -20.74 3.42 9.51
N ALA A 22 -19.57 3.55 10.13
CA ALA A 22 -18.58 2.48 10.16
C ALA A 22 -19.12 1.23 10.84
N GLU A 23 -19.84 1.40 11.94
CA GLU A 23 -20.44 0.26 12.67
C GLU A 23 -21.47 -0.48 11.83
N GLN A 24 -22.27 0.24 11.02
CA GLN A 24 -23.24 -0.38 10.14
C GLN A 24 -22.59 -1.08 8.95
N GLN A 25 -21.53 -0.50 8.40
CA GLN A 25 -20.86 -1.01 7.20
C GLN A 25 -19.93 -2.18 7.49
N ARG A 26 -19.36 -2.26 8.67
CA ARG A 26 -18.37 -3.28 9.00
C ARG A 26 -18.86 -4.71 8.85
N PRO A 27 -20.06 -5.10 9.36
CA PRO A 27 -20.56 -6.45 9.13
C PRO A 27 -20.77 -6.77 7.66
N VAL A 28 -21.19 -5.78 6.87
CA VAL A 28 -21.36 -5.94 5.42
C VAL A 28 -20.01 -6.17 4.74
N ALA A 29 -18.99 -5.41 5.12
CA ALA A 29 -17.63 -5.59 4.60
C ALA A 29 -17.08 -6.99 4.94
N PHE A 30 -17.29 -7.46 6.16
CA PHE A 30 -16.91 -8.82 6.57
C PHE A 30 -17.58 -9.86 5.69
N GLU A 31 -18.86 -9.72 5.44
CA GLU A 31 -19.60 -10.69 4.62
C GLU A 31 -19.10 -10.67 3.17
N VAL A 32 -18.86 -9.50 2.61
CA VAL A 32 -18.34 -9.37 1.26
C VAL A 32 -16.99 -10.09 1.13
N VAL A 33 -16.07 -9.84 2.05
CA VAL A 33 -14.73 -10.45 1.99
C VAL A 33 -14.78 -11.95 2.24
N ALA A 34 -15.62 -12.39 3.19
CA ALA A 34 -15.68 -13.81 3.57
C ALA A 34 -16.42 -14.68 2.55
N ARG A 35 -17.45 -14.15 1.89
CA ARG A 35 -18.37 -14.96 1.09
C ARG A 35 -18.25 -14.79 -0.41
N SER A 36 -17.61 -13.73 -0.90
CA SER A 36 -17.44 -13.55 -2.34
C SER A 36 -16.44 -14.55 -2.87
N PRO A 37 -16.76 -15.28 -3.94
CA PRO A 37 -15.85 -16.30 -4.47
C PRO A 37 -14.60 -15.74 -5.12
N SER A 38 -14.65 -14.52 -5.64
CA SER A 38 -13.51 -13.89 -6.29
C SER A 38 -13.62 -12.37 -6.21
N LEU A 39 -12.62 -11.77 -5.59
CA LEU A 39 -12.51 -10.33 -5.41
C LEU A 39 -11.24 -9.79 -6.08
N PHE A 40 -11.28 -8.53 -6.52
CA PHE A 40 -10.14 -7.86 -7.11
C PHE A 40 -9.88 -6.53 -6.39
N VAL A 41 -8.61 -6.25 -6.11
CA VAL A 41 -8.19 -4.99 -5.49
C VAL A 41 -7.23 -4.28 -6.42
N PRO A 42 -7.62 -3.12 -6.99
CA PRO A 42 -6.74 -2.33 -7.85
C PRO A 42 -5.52 -1.80 -7.07
N LEU A 43 -4.41 -1.60 -7.78
CA LEU A 43 -3.20 -1.01 -7.18
C LEU A 43 -3.48 0.37 -6.55
N THR A 44 -4.32 1.18 -7.20
CA THR A 44 -4.71 2.49 -6.68
C THR A 44 -5.43 2.40 -5.34
N VAL A 45 -6.23 1.34 -5.14
CA VAL A 45 -6.90 1.09 -3.87
C VAL A 45 -5.88 0.72 -2.78
N ILE A 46 -4.88 -0.08 -3.12
CA ILE A 46 -3.81 -0.40 -2.17
C ILE A 46 -3.08 0.86 -1.72
N LEU A 47 -2.73 1.74 -2.65
CA LEU A 47 -2.06 3.00 -2.33
C LEU A 47 -2.92 3.88 -1.41
N GLU A 48 -4.20 4.01 -1.73
CA GLU A 48 -5.13 4.79 -0.92
C GLU A 48 -5.35 4.15 0.46
N LEU A 49 -5.45 2.82 0.52
CA LEU A 49 -5.63 2.12 1.79
C LEU A 49 -4.46 2.38 2.74
N GLU A 50 -3.23 2.33 2.24
CA GLU A 50 -2.06 2.65 3.07
C GLU A 50 -2.18 4.06 3.63
N TRP A 51 -2.52 5.03 2.79
CA TRP A 51 -2.69 6.41 3.22
C TRP A 51 -3.78 6.55 4.28
N VAL A 52 -4.94 5.92 4.09
CA VAL A 52 -6.06 5.96 5.05
C VAL A 52 -5.65 5.35 6.39
N LEU A 53 -5.01 4.18 6.37
CA LEU A 53 -4.56 3.51 7.60
C LEU A 53 -3.56 4.37 8.37
N ARG A 54 -2.61 4.96 7.67
CA ARG A 54 -1.54 5.76 8.29
C ARG A 54 -2.03 7.15 8.69
N ALA A 55 -2.62 7.89 7.77
CA ALA A 55 -2.94 9.31 7.97
C ALA A 55 -4.21 9.53 8.77
N PHE A 56 -5.23 8.70 8.57
CA PHE A 56 -6.51 8.83 9.24
C PHE A 56 -6.58 8.01 10.53
N TYR A 57 -6.21 6.73 10.47
CA TYR A 57 -6.29 5.83 11.63
C TYR A 57 -4.99 5.73 12.42
N ARG A 58 -3.93 6.38 11.97
CA ARG A 58 -2.63 6.48 12.65
C ARG A 58 -1.96 5.14 12.90
N PHE A 59 -2.11 4.21 11.96
CA PHE A 59 -1.36 2.96 11.98
C PHE A 59 0.11 3.24 11.74
N ASP A 60 0.97 2.59 12.49
CA ASP A 60 2.40 2.59 12.19
C ASP A 60 2.73 1.65 11.03
N ALA A 61 3.97 1.68 10.55
CA ALA A 61 4.39 0.86 9.42
C ALA A 61 4.17 -0.64 9.68
N ALA A 62 4.45 -1.10 10.89
CA ALA A 62 4.29 -2.53 11.22
C ALA A 62 2.83 -2.98 11.09
N ARG A 63 1.89 -2.16 11.55
CA ARG A 63 0.46 -2.49 11.44
C ARG A 63 -0.03 -2.42 9.99
N VAL A 64 0.44 -1.43 9.23
CA VAL A 64 0.12 -1.36 7.79
C VAL A 64 0.60 -2.61 7.08
N ILE A 65 1.83 -3.03 7.34
CA ILE A 65 2.41 -4.24 6.74
C ILE A 65 1.57 -5.46 7.11
N GLN A 66 1.15 -5.61 8.36
CA GLN A 66 0.30 -6.70 8.79
C GLN A 66 -1.02 -6.76 7.99
N VAL A 67 -1.67 -5.61 7.83
CA VAL A 67 -2.92 -5.52 7.05
C VAL A 67 -2.68 -5.94 5.60
N MET A 68 -1.65 -5.39 4.98
CA MET A 68 -1.37 -5.68 3.57
C MET A 68 -0.97 -7.15 3.35
N GLU A 69 -0.15 -7.71 4.23
CA GLU A 69 0.23 -9.12 4.13
C GLU A 69 -0.97 -10.04 4.32
N HIS A 70 -1.88 -9.71 5.24
CA HIS A 70 -3.12 -10.46 5.41
C HIS A 70 -3.94 -10.44 4.13
N LEU A 71 -4.11 -9.25 3.55
CA LEU A 71 -4.88 -9.07 2.32
C LEU A 71 -4.27 -9.86 1.15
N LEU A 72 -2.95 -9.78 0.99
CA LEU A 72 -2.24 -10.52 -0.06
C LEU A 72 -2.37 -12.03 0.10
N GLY A 73 -2.59 -12.51 1.32
CA GLY A 73 -2.70 -13.94 1.62
C GLY A 73 -4.12 -14.51 1.50
N LEU A 74 -5.14 -13.68 1.29
CA LEU A 74 -6.52 -14.18 1.17
C LEU A 74 -6.72 -14.90 -0.15
N PRO A 75 -7.16 -16.17 -0.12
CA PRO A 75 -7.21 -17.00 -1.33
C PRO A 75 -8.24 -16.53 -2.37
N ASN A 76 -9.27 -15.82 -1.96
CA ASN A 76 -10.32 -15.33 -2.85
C ASN A 76 -10.07 -13.89 -3.32
N VAL A 77 -8.97 -13.27 -2.93
CA VAL A 77 -8.65 -11.88 -3.27
C VAL A 77 -7.47 -11.85 -4.25
N ASN A 78 -7.70 -11.21 -5.38
CA ASN A 78 -6.68 -10.99 -6.41
C ASN A 78 -6.25 -9.53 -6.31
N VAL A 79 -5.02 -9.29 -5.91
CA VAL A 79 -4.47 -7.94 -5.77
C VAL A 79 -3.63 -7.61 -6.99
N GLU A 80 -3.95 -6.49 -7.64
CA GLU A 80 -3.19 -6.02 -8.80
C GLU A 80 -1.74 -5.74 -8.39
N GLU A 81 -0.78 -6.23 -9.19
CA GLU A 81 0.64 -6.01 -8.91
C GLU A 81 1.08 -6.53 -7.54
N ALA A 82 0.57 -7.69 -7.12
CA ALA A 82 0.84 -8.25 -5.79
C ALA A 82 2.34 -8.37 -5.49
N GLY A 83 3.14 -8.80 -6.47
CA GLY A 83 4.60 -8.92 -6.29
C GLY A 83 5.28 -7.59 -6.07
N ARG A 84 4.86 -6.56 -6.78
CA ARG A 84 5.36 -5.19 -6.62
C ARG A 84 4.99 -4.62 -5.26
N ILE A 85 3.77 -4.89 -4.80
CA ILE A 85 3.32 -4.46 -3.48
C ILE A 85 4.14 -5.15 -2.39
N ALA A 86 4.40 -6.45 -2.53
CA ALA A 86 5.23 -7.18 -1.56
C ALA A 86 6.64 -6.56 -1.45
N GLN A 87 7.25 -6.18 -2.57
CA GLN A 87 8.54 -5.49 -2.56
C GLN A 87 8.45 -4.13 -1.85
N ALA A 88 7.39 -3.36 -2.14
CA ALA A 88 7.18 -2.07 -1.50
C ALA A 88 7.00 -2.20 0.01
N LEU A 89 6.35 -3.25 0.49
CA LEU A 89 6.20 -3.50 1.92
C LEU A 89 7.53 -3.77 2.61
N LEU A 90 8.46 -4.47 1.95
CA LEU A 90 9.80 -4.65 2.48
C LEU A 90 10.52 -3.30 2.66
N LEU A 91 10.40 -2.42 1.66
CA LEU A 91 11.00 -1.09 1.73
C LEU A 91 10.33 -0.21 2.78
N LEU A 92 9.02 -0.30 2.93
CA LEU A 92 8.30 0.38 3.99
C LEU A 92 8.83 -0.04 5.36
N GLY A 93 9.07 -1.33 5.57
CA GLY A 93 9.66 -1.85 6.80
C GLY A 93 11.07 -1.33 7.06
N GLN A 94 11.78 -0.89 6.02
CA GLN A 94 13.12 -0.32 6.11
C GLN A 94 13.10 1.22 6.18
N GLY A 95 11.92 1.82 6.31
CA GLY A 95 11.76 3.25 6.54
C GLY A 95 11.44 4.08 5.30
N MET A 96 11.25 3.46 4.13
CA MET A 96 10.87 4.19 2.92
C MET A 96 9.37 4.47 2.93
N ASP A 97 8.97 5.64 2.44
CA ASP A 97 7.57 5.96 2.21
C ASP A 97 6.96 4.98 1.23
N PHE A 98 5.72 4.54 1.49
CA PHE A 98 5.10 3.49 0.69
C PHE A 98 4.87 3.89 -0.76
N ALA A 99 4.43 5.13 -1.00
CA ALA A 99 4.25 5.62 -2.37
C ALA A 99 5.58 5.65 -3.12
N ASP A 100 6.65 6.13 -2.47
CA ASP A 100 7.99 6.13 -3.04
C ASP A 100 8.46 4.70 -3.37
N ALA A 101 8.21 3.78 -2.46
CA ALA A 101 8.56 2.37 -2.65
C ALA A 101 7.82 1.77 -3.85
N LEU A 102 6.54 2.11 -4.03
CA LEU A 102 5.76 1.67 -5.19
C LEU A 102 6.28 2.30 -6.49
N HIS A 103 6.63 3.59 -6.47
CA HIS A 103 7.25 4.24 -7.63
C HIS A 103 8.51 3.51 -8.05
N LEU A 104 9.38 3.24 -7.09
CA LEU A 104 10.66 2.59 -7.35
C LEU A 104 10.48 1.15 -7.84
N SER A 105 9.63 0.36 -7.18
CA SER A 105 9.38 -1.02 -7.56
C SER A 105 8.73 -1.14 -8.94
N GLY A 106 8.02 -0.12 -9.38
CA GLY A 106 7.44 -0.05 -10.72
C GLY A 106 8.41 0.45 -11.79
N SER A 107 9.59 0.89 -11.40
CA SER A 107 10.58 1.52 -12.31
C SER A 107 11.81 0.64 -12.53
N GLY A 108 11.71 -0.65 -12.24
CA GLY A 108 12.85 -1.57 -12.34
C GLY A 108 13.46 -1.71 -13.73
N HIS A 109 12.71 -1.38 -14.77
CA HIS A 109 13.17 -1.41 -16.17
C HIS A 109 13.83 -0.11 -16.63
N CYS A 110 13.96 0.88 -15.73
CA CYS A 110 14.49 2.20 -16.05
C CYS A 110 15.93 2.35 -15.57
N GLU A 111 16.70 3.23 -16.22
CA GLU A 111 18.08 3.54 -15.80
C GLU A 111 18.10 4.27 -14.46
N ALA A 112 17.14 5.16 -14.24
CA ALA A 112 17.09 6.01 -13.06
C ALA A 112 15.68 6.45 -12.80
N LEU A 113 15.40 6.85 -11.58
CA LEU A 113 14.18 7.54 -11.18
C LEU A 113 14.58 8.94 -10.72
N TYR A 114 14.02 9.96 -11.35
CA TYR A 114 14.31 11.35 -11.01
C TYR A 114 13.32 11.87 -9.98
N THR A 115 13.82 12.55 -8.98
CA THR A 115 13.01 13.20 -7.93
C THR A 115 13.73 14.45 -7.44
N PHE A 116 12.99 15.39 -6.89
CA PHE A 116 13.57 16.51 -6.16
C PHE A 116 13.64 16.26 -4.65
N ASP A 117 13.13 15.13 -4.18
CA ASP A 117 13.20 14.77 -2.75
C ASP A 117 14.57 14.17 -2.43
N ASP A 118 15.52 15.02 -2.05
CA ASP A 118 16.87 14.62 -1.65
C ASP A 118 16.92 14.10 -0.21
N ARG A 119 16.13 14.68 0.68
CA ARG A 119 16.24 14.41 2.12
C ARG A 119 15.70 13.06 2.53
N ARG A 120 14.68 12.57 1.84
CA ARG A 120 14.02 11.31 2.18
C ARG A 120 14.22 10.26 1.11
N PHE A 121 13.61 10.44 -0.05
CA PHE A 121 13.57 9.41 -1.08
C PHE A 121 14.96 9.06 -1.60
N ALA A 122 15.67 10.03 -2.17
CA ALA A 122 17.00 9.76 -2.76
C ALA A 122 18.00 9.29 -1.71
N ARG A 123 17.99 9.89 -0.52
CA ARG A 123 18.89 9.50 0.56
C ARG A 123 18.66 8.07 1.01
N ARG A 124 17.42 7.67 1.21
CA ARG A 124 17.08 6.30 1.63
C ARG A 124 17.42 5.29 0.55
N ALA A 125 17.10 5.60 -0.70
CA ALA A 125 17.44 4.73 -1.82
C ALA A 125 18.95 4.49 -1.93
N ARG A 126 19.77 5.53 -1.73
CA ARG A 126 21.23 5.38 -1.71
C ARG A 126 21.70 4.54 -0.54
N ARG A 127 21.18 4.80 0.65
CA ARG A 127 21.56 4.05 1.85
C ARG A 127 21.25 2.56 1.71
N LEU A 128 20.13 2.24 1.07
CA LEU A 128 19.68 0.87 0.86
C LEU A 128 20.25 0.25 -0.42
N ASP A 129 21.01 1.02 -1.20
CA ASP A 129 21.62 0.57 -2.47
C ASP A 129 20.57 0.00 -3.43
N LEU A 130 19.50 0.74 -3.66
CA LEU A 130 18.38 0.28 -4.47
C LEU A 130 18.56 0.57 -5.96
N SER A 131 17.87 -0.21 -6.77
CA SER A 131 17.85 -0.08 -8.22
C SER A 131 16.41 0.12 -8.71
N PRO A 132 16.17 1.00 -9.69
CA PRO A 132 17.12 1.91 -10.33
C PRO A 132 17.62 2.98 -9.35
N LYS A 133 18.70 3.68 -9.71
CA LYS A 133 19.21 4.77 -8.87
C LYS A 133 18.20 5.91 -8.83
N VAL A 134 18.01 6.45 -7.64
CA VAL A 134 17.16 7.64 -7.44
C VAL A 134 18.07 8.86 -7.46
N VAL A 135 17.82 9.76 -8.39
CA VAL A 135 18.72 10.85 -8.75
C VAL A 135 18.03 12.19 -8.63
N ILE A 136 18.74 13.17 -8.09
CA ILE A 136 18.28 14.57 -8.09
C ILE A 136 18.80 15.21 -9.38
N PRO A 137 17.94 15.51 -10.36
CA PRO A 137 18.40 16.14 -11.61
C PRO A 137 18.85 17.57 -11.36
N ARG A 138 19.87 17.98 -12.06
CA ARG A 138 20.44 19.33 -11.96
C ARG A 138 20.58 19.93 -13.35
N ALA A 139 20.50 21.27 -13.41
CA ALA A 139 20.77 21.98 -14.64
C ALA A 139 22.26 21.82 -15.03
N THR A 140 22.50 21.70 -16.31
CA THR A 140 23.87 21.61 -16.86
C THR A 140 24.51 22.98 -17.00
#